data_cda4b70b308c152a2873ea6fe3a226b2
#
_entry.id   cda4b70b308c152a2873ea6fe3a226b2
#
_cell.length_a   1.000
_cell.length_b   1.000
_cell.length_c   1.000
_cell.angle_alpha   90.00
_cell.angle_beta   90.00
_cell.angle_gamma   90.00
#
_symmetry.space_group_name_H-M   'P 1'
#
loop_
_entity.id
_entity.type
_entity.pdbx_description
1 polymer ?
#
loop_
_entity_poly.entity_id
_entity_poly.type
_entity_poly.pdbx_seq_one_letter_code
_entity_poly.pdbx_strand_id
1 'polypeptide(L)'
;MLAGCAALPFQPWPKLGGQSAEALKRDGRPLVITGFTVIRSMADAVACGRLQVESLLAPGQEIHAHQPGERERTWLGQADLVLLHGLGLQPWLPPLLDPLPALPTADVTAGIQTLAVPTGPLAGKPDPHAWMSPRQAQVYVKNIRDAFIALDPANASTYQSCAARYSADLKRVDQQLRQRLSSIPAAQRLLVSCEGSLAYIAADYNLEQTYLWPSQAEQRVEPARLAAIAAKVRERRLPAVFCESTFDHSQQRQVAKTSGARFGGTLYTDSLSGLDGLAPSYIELLRHNADLIKRGLN
;
A
#
# COMPACT_ATOMS: atom_id res chain seq x y z
N MET A 1 15.92 -18.61 -30.71
CA MET A 1 15.96 -17.13 -30.58
C MET A 1 15.10 -16.74 -29.42
N LEU A 2 15.73 -16.42 -28.29
CA LEU A 2 15.04 -15.91 -27.07
C LEU A 2 14.79 -14.42 -27.30
N ALA A 3 13.57 -14.05 -27.65
CA ALA A 3 13.14 -12.66 -27.67
C ALA A 3 13.14 -12.14 -26.24
N GLY A 4 14.11 -11.33 -25.90
CA GLY A 4 14.17 -10.62 -24.63
C GLY A 4 12.95 -9.72 -24.50
N CYS A 5 12.03 -10.05 -23.58
CA CYS A 5 11.01 -9.11 -23.13
C CYS A 5 11.72 -7.98 -22.38
N ALA A 6 11.99 -6.88 -23.07
CA ALA A 6 12.34 -5.63 -22.43
C ALA A 6 11.18 -5.25 -21.51
N ALA A 7 11.45 -5.05 -20.22
CA ALA A 7 10.50 -4.43 -19.32
C ALA A 7 10.15 -3.05 -19.88
N LEU A 8 8.88 -2.83 -20.19
CA LEU A 8 8.44 -1.50 -20.61
C LEU A 8 8.73 -0.53 -19.45
N PRO A 9 9.25 0.67 -19.75
CA PRO A 9 9.55 1.64 -18.71
C PRO A 9 8.24 2.00 -17.98
N PHE A 10 8.32 1.99 -16.64
CA PHE A 10 7.27 2.51 -15.77
C PHE A 10 6.95 3.95 -16.22
N GLN A 11 5.66 4.23 -16.47
CA GLN A 11 5.27 5.59 -16.86
C GLN A 11 5.49 6.54 -15.66
N PRO A 12 6.16 7.68 -15.87
CA PRO A 12 6.37 8.64 -14.79
C PRO A 12 5.04 9.15 -14.26
N TRP A 13 5.00 9.38 -12.94
CA TRP A 13 3.87 10.03 -12.28
C TRP A 13 3.59 11.37 -12.97
N PRO A 14 2.31 11.70 -13.23
CA PRO A 14 1.99 13.04 -13.69
C PRO A 14 2.55 14.06 -12.69
N LYS A 15 3.27 15.06 -13.19
CA LYS A 15 3.79 16.13 -12.33
C LYS A 15 2.60 16.84 -11.69
N LEU A 16 2.45 16.69 -10.38
CA LEU A 16 1.43 17.37 -9.61
C LEU A 16 1.87 18.83 -9.42
N GLY A 17 1.54 19.66 -10.38
CA GLY A 17 1.51 21.10 -10.24
C GLY A 17 0.08 21.52 -10.03
N GLY A 18 -0.27 22.05 -8.86
CA GLY A 18 -1.53 22.71 -8.56
C GLY A 18 -2.78 21.82 -8.71
N GLN A 19 -3.80 22.08 -7.92
CA GLN A 19 -5.14 21.44 -8.01
C GLN A 19 -5.91 21.92 -9.26
N SER A 20 -5.36 21.76 -10.45
CA SER A 20 -6.11 22.02 -11.66
C SER A 20 -7.01 20.83 -11.98
N ALA A 21 -8.26 21.09 -12.28
CA ALA A 21 -9.24 20.10 -12.79
C ALA A 21 -8.87 19.62 -14.22
N GLU A 22 -7.60 19.57 -14.54
CA GLU A 22 -7.13 19.21 -15.87
C GLU A 22 -7.45 17.75 -16.15
N ALA A 23 -8.08 17.52 -17.30
CA ALA A 23 -8.39 16.19 -17.78
C ALA A 23 -7.13 15.36 -17.96
N LEU A 24 -7.19 14.05 -17.67
CA LEU A 24 -6.08 13.15 -17.97
C LEU A 24 -5.80 13.14 -19.48
N LYS A 25 -4.53 13.21 -19.82
CA LYS A 25 -4.12 13.01 -21.21
C LYS A 25 -4.27 11.52 -21.56
N ARG A 26 -5.25 11.22 -22.42
CA ARG A 26 -5.48 9.88 -22.94
C ARG A 26 -4.43 9.56 -24.03
N ASP A 27 -3.87 8.36 -23.97
CA ASP A 27 -2.89 7.88 -24.96
C ASP A 27 -3.48 6.87 -25.97
N GLY A 28 -4.82 6.75 -25.99
CA GLY A 28 -5.56 5.87 -26.87
C GLY A 28 -5.83 4.47 -26.35
N ARG A 29 -5.21 4.09 -25.21
CA ARG A 29 -5.49 2.84 -24.52
C ARG A 29 -6.70 3.01 -23.58
N PRO A 30 -7.41 1.91 -23.22
CA PRO A 30 -8.42 1.99 -22.17
C PRO A 30 -7.80 2.50 -20.88
N LEU A 31 -8.52 3.41 -20.19
CA LEU A 31 -8.09 4.07 -18.96
C LEU A 31 -8.64 3.36 -17.73
N VAL A 32 -7.73 2.89 -16.89
CA VAL A 32 -8.06 2.29 -15.59
C VAL A 32 -7.65 3.26 -14.49
N ILE A 33 -8.58 3.57 -13.60
CA ILE A 33 -8.33 4.40 -12.43
C ILE A 33 -8.24 3.53 -11.18
N THR A 34 -7.27 3.83 -10.33
CA THR A 34 -7.11 3.24 -9.00
C THR A 34 -7.17 4.31 -7.93
N GLY A 35 -7.52 3.94 -6.71
CA GLY A 35 -7.61 4.91 -5.62
C GLY A 35 -6.25 5.41 -5.14
N PHE A 36 -5.20 4.57 -5.15
CA PHE A 36 -3.88 4.91 -4.61
C PHE A 36 -2.74 4.15 -5.30
N THR A 37 -1.53 4.63 -5.04
CA THR A 37 -0.31 4.28 -5.79
C THR A 37 0.08 2.81 -5.73
N VAL A 38 -0.22 2.12 -4.62
CA VAL A 38 0.14 0.70 -4.45
C VAL A 38 -0.68 -0.17 -5.40
N ILE A 39 -2.01 0.05 -5.50
CA ILE A 39 -2.85 -0.69 -6.44
C ILE A 39 -2.49 -0.33 -7.88
N ARG A 40 -2.18 0.94 -8.17
CA ARG A 40 -1.67 1.34 -9.48
C ARG A 40 -0.45 0.53 -9.89
N SER A 41 0.53 0.37 -8.98
CA SER A 41 1.75 -0.39 -9.28
C SER A 41 1.49 -1.86 -9.59
N MET A 42 0.56 -2.51 -8.87
CA MET A 42 0.14 -3.88 -9.17
C MET A 42 -0.59 -3.96 -10.53
N ALA A 43 -1.47 -2.99 -10.78
CA ALA A 43 -2.25 -2.90 -12.00
C ALA A 43 -1.36 -2.66 -13.22
N ASP A 44 -0.38 -1.76 -13.15
CA ASP A 44 0.62 -1.53 -14.22
C ASP A 44 1.39 -2.82 -14.55
N ALA A 45 1.79 -3.58 -13.53
CA ALA A 45 2.50 -4.85 -13.73
C ALA A 45 1.65 -5.90 -14.47
N VAL A 46 0.33 -5.92 -14.23
CA VAL A 46 -0.61 -6.83 -14.89
C VAL A 46 -1.02 -6.32 -16.28
N ALA A 47 -1.16 -5.00 -16.43
CA ALA A 47 -1.53 -4.36 -17.69
C ALA A 47 -0.52 -4.59 -18.81
N CYS A 48 0.76 -4.73 -18.48
CA CYS A 48 1.86 -4.92 -19.44
C CYS A 48 1.81 -3.92 -20.62
N GLY A 49 1.46 -2.67 -20.34
CA GLY A 49 1.37 -1.59 -21.32
C GLY A 49 0.16 -1.66 -22.26
N ARG A 50 -0.81 -2.54 -22.05
CA ARG A 50 -2.05 -2.61 -22.84
C ARG A 50 -3.11 -1.63 -22.38
N LEU A 51 -3.04 -1.21 -21.13
CA LEU A 51 -3.95 -0.26 -20.50
C LEU A 51 -3.17 0.95 -20.01
N GLN A 52 -3.81 2.11 -19.97
CA GLN A 52 -3.32 3.27 -19.23
C GLN A 52 -3.85 3.17 -17.80
N VAL A 53 -2.96 3.11 -16.82
CA VAL A 53 -3.35 2.97 -15.40
C VAL A 53 -2.92 4.22 -14.64
N GLU A 54 -3.89 4.86 -13.98
CA GLU A 54 -3.66 6.06 -13.19
C GLU A 54 -4.16 5.92 -11.76
N SER A 55 -3.62 6.72 -10.85
CA SER A 55 -4.01 6.75 -9.45
C SER A 55 -4.63 8.09 -9.08
N LEU A 56 -5.77 8.09 -8.41
CA LEU A 56 -6.38 9.33 -7.89
C LEU A 56 -5.44 10.03 -6.90
N LEU A 57 -4.81 9.26 -6.01
CA LEU A 57 -3.85 9.79 -5.07
C LEU A 57 -2.42 9.70 -5.62
N ALA A 58 -1.65 10.76 -5.37
CA ALA A 58 -0.24 10.81 -5.68
C ALA A 58 0.61 10.21 -4.55
N PRO A 59 1.91 9.97 -4.82
CA PRO A 59 2.85 9.59 -3.78
C PRO A 59 2.83 10.55 -2.59
N GLY A 60 2.78 10.01 -1.38
CA GLY A 60 2.79 10.75 -0.13
C GLY A 60 1.44 11.32 0.33
N GLN A 61 0.38 11.17 -0.47
CA GLN A 61 -0.96 11.60 -0.04
C GLN A 61 -1.60 10.61 0.92
N GLU A 62 -2.33 11.15 1.88
CA GLU A 62 -3.10 10.40 2.86
C GLU A 62 -4.31 9.74 2.18
N ILE A 63 -4.59 8.48 2.52
CA ILE A 63 -5.55 7.64 1.81
C ILE A 63 -6.92 7.57 2.49
N HIS A 64 -6.98 7.67 3.81
CA HIS A 64 -8.21 7.40 4.58
C HIS A 64 -9.14 8.60 4.62
N ALA A 65 -8.62 9.78 4.92
CA ALA A 65 -9.37 11.02 5.13
C ALA A 65 -9.24 12.01 3.97
N HIS A 66 -8.82 11.54 2.79
CA HIS A 66 -8.70 12.37 1.60
C HIS A 66 -10.03 13.08 1.29
N GLN A 67 -9.92 14.37 0.97
CA GLN A 67 -11.06 15.20 0.55
C GLN A 67 -11.04 15.32 -0.98
N PRO A 68 -11.87 14.56 -1.69
CA PRO A 68 -11.85 14.56 -3.15
C PRO A 68 -12.39 15.88 -3.72
N GLY A 69 -11.73 16.35 -4.78
CA GLY A 69 -12.10 17.57 -5.48
C GLY A 69 -12.68 17.32 -6.88
N GLU A 70 -12.64 18.35 -7.69
CA GLU A 70 -13.10 18.32 -9.08
C GLU A 70 -12.18 17.46 -9.97
N ARG A 71 -10.91 17.40 -9.65
CA ARG A 71 -9.94 16.57 -10.36
C ARG A 71 -10.31 15.09 -10.33
N GLU A 72 -10.62 14.55 -9.15
CA GLU A 72 -11.01 13.14 -8.99
C GLU A 72 -12.30 12.84 -9.76
N ARG A 73 -13.28 13.74 -9.73
CA ARG A 73 -14.53 13.61 -10.51
C ARG A 73 -14.27 13.62 -12.01
N THR A 74 -13.43 14.55 -12.47
CA THR A 74 -13.06 14.65 -13.89
C THR A 74 -12.36 13.39 -14.38
N TRP A 75 -11.41 12.85 -13.60
CA TRP A 75 -10.67 11.64 -13.95
C TRP A 75 -11.57 10.40 -13.97
N LEU A 76 -12.47 10.26 -12.98
CA LEU A 76 -13.44 9.17 -12.95
C LEU A 76 -14.42 9.24 -14.14
N GLY A 77 -14.84 10.44 -14.54
CA GLY A 77 -15.68 10.63 -15.73
C GLY A 77 -15.01 10.24 -17.05
N GLN A 78 -13.70 10.09 -17.09
CA GLN A 78 -12.93 9.65 -18.26
C GLN A 78 -12.55 8.15 -18.22
N ALA A 79 -12.76 7.48 -17.08
CA ALA A 79 -12.32 6.10 -16.86
C ALA A 79 -13.15 5.09 -17.65
N ASP A 80 -12.51 4.02 -18.10
CA ASP A 80 -13.15 2.84 -18.67
C ASP A 80 -13.36 1.74 -17.60
N LEU A 81 -12.60 1.80 -16.49
CA LEU A 81 -12.69 0.90 -15.34
C LEU A 81 -12.14 1.57 -14.09
N VAL A 82 -12.76 1.34 -12.94
CA VAL A 82 -12.21 1.69 -11.63
C VAL A 82 -11.89 0.44 -10.82
N LEU A 83 -10.65 0.32 -10.35
CA LEU A 83 -10.24 -0.70 -9.41
C LEU A 83 -10.45 -0.18 -7.98
N LEU A 84 -11.41 -0.73 -7.28
CA LEU A 84 -11.73 -0.37 -5.91
C LEU A 84 -10.93 -1.22 -4.93
N HIS A 85 -10.35 -0.56 -3.93
CA HIS A 85 -9.94 -1.25 -2.73
C HIS A 85 -11.15 -1.32 -1.79
N GLY A 86 -11.63 -2.50 -1.55
CA GLY A 86 -12.73 -2.74 -0.61
C GLY A 86 -12.30 -2.52 0.85
N LEU A 87 -12.93 -3.27 1.78
CA LEU A 87 -12.59 -3.29 3.21
C LEU A 87 -12.70 -1.92 3.92
N GLY A 88 -13.41 -0.96 3.31
CA GLY A 88 -13.64 0.36 3.90
C GLY A 88 -12.42 1.28 3.93
N LEU A 89 -11.37 1.00 3.15
CA LEU A 89 -10.13 1.78 3.15
C LEU A 89 -10.35 3.23 2.72
N GLN A 90 -11.14 3.45 1.66
CA GLN A 90 -11.34 4.74 1.03
C GLN A 90 -12.83 5.14 1.06
N PRO A 91 -13.38 5.55 2.22
CA PRO A 91 -14.81 5.85 2.36
C PRO A 91 -15.27 7.02 1.49
N TRP A 92 -14.33 7.85 1.03
CA TRP A 92 -14.57 8.99 0.16
C TRP A 92 -14.79 8.62 -1.33
N LEU A 93 -14.34 7.41 -1.76
CA LEU A 93 -14.37 7.04 -3.18
C LEU A 93 -15.75 6.56 -3.66
N PRO A 94 -16.51 5.68 -2.96
CA PRO A 94 -17.81 5.22 -3.43
C PRO A 94 -18.81 6.35 -3.76
N PRO A 95 -18.96 7.43 -2.94
CA PRO A 95 -19.86 8.53 -3.26
C PRO A 95 -19.52 9.28 -4.56
N LEU A 96 -18.29 9.22 -5.04
CA LEU A 96 -17.90 9.82 -6.32
C LEU A 96 -18.38 8.99 -7.52
N LEU A 97 -18.70 7.72 -7.32
CA LEU A 97 -19.16 6.79 -8.35
C LEU A 97 -20.67 6.79 -8.49
N ASP A 98 -21.42 7.26 -7.49
CA ASP A 98 -22.89 7.33 -7.52
C ASP A 98 -23.44 8.04 -8.77
N PRO A 99 -22.86 9.18 -9.24
CA PRO A 99 -23.29 9.84 -10.47
C PRO A 99 -22.89 9.11 -11.75
N LEU A 100 -22.08 8.04 -11.67
CA LEU A 100 -21.48 7.32 -12.80
C LEU A 100 -21.88 5.82 -12.81
N PRO A 101 -23.20 5.49 -12.80
CA PRO A 101 -23.66 4.11 -12.59
C PRO A 101 -23.26 3.15 -13.71
N ALA A 102 -22.93 3.66 -14.90
CA ALA A 102 -22.47 2.86 -16.04
C ALA A 102 -20.96 2.60 -16.03
N LEU A 103 -20.19 3.26 -15.16
CA LEU A 103 -18.73 3.07 -15.08
C LEU A 103 -18.42 1.73 -14.42
N PRO A 104 -17.75 0.81 -15.12
CA PRO A 104 -17.39 -0.49 -14.56
C PRO A 104 -16.47 -0.33 -13.35
N THR A 105 -16.73 -1.12 -12.31
CA THR A 105 -15.88 -1.18 -11.11
C THR A 105 -15.51 -2.62 -10.80
N ALA A 106 -14.34 -2.83 -10.18
CA ALA A 106 -13.92 -4.14 -9.70
C ALA A 106 -13.28 -4.02 -8.31
N ASP A 107 -13.79 -4.78 -7.33
CA ASP A 107 -13.17 -4.88 -6.01
C ASP A 107 -11.97 -5.81 -6.08
N VAL A 108 -10.77 -5.23 -5.94
CA VAL A 108 -9.52 -6.00 -6.00
C VAL A 108 -9.24 -6.79 -4.71
N THR A 109 -10.00 -6.55 -3.64
CA THR A 109 -9.87 -7.25 -2.35
C THR A 109 -10.79 -8.47 -2.21
N ALA A 110 -11.62 -8.76 -3.20
CA ALA A 110 -12.55 -9.89 -3.15
C ALA A 110 -11.80 -11.21 -2.90
N GLY A 111 -12.17 -11.93 -1.82
CA GLY A 111 -11.55 -13.19 -1.43
C GLY A 111 -10.27 -13.07 -0.57
N ILE A 112 -9.89 -11.88 -0.14
CA ILE A 112 -8.81 -11.67 0.83
C ILE A 112 -9.17 -12.33 2.17
N GLN A 113 -8.21 -13.04 2.77
CA GLN A 113 -8.32 -13.52 4.14
C GLN A 113 -7.95 -12.37 5.09
N THR A 114 -8.98 -11.73 5.65
CA THR A 114 -8.80 -10.54 6.47
C THR A 114 -8.36 -10.87 7.88
N LEU A 115 -7.48 -10.04 8.43
CA LEU A 115 -7.23 -9.94 9.87
C LEU A 115 -8.23 -8.96 10.47
N ALA A 116 -8.55 -9.13 11.75
CA ALA A 116 -9.38 -8.17 12.46
C ALA A 116 -8.52 -7.05 13.08
N VAL A 117 -9.00 -5.81 13.01
CA VAL A 117 -8.41 -4.71 13.78
C VAL A 117 -8.54 -5.01 15.27
N PRO A 118 -7.44 -5.07 16.04
CA PRO A 118 -7.52 -5.59 17.42
C PRO A 118 -8.08 -4.60 18.42
N THR A 119 -7.97 -3.29 18.19
CA THR A 119 -8.35 -2.24 19.16
C THR A 119 -8.83 -0.96 18.47
N GLY A 120 -9.45 -0.07 19.24
CA GLY A 120 -9.89 1.24 18.75
C GLY A 120 -11.30 1.22 18.15
N PRO A 121 -11.73 2.32 17.50
CA PRO A 121 -13.09 2.48 16.97
C PRO A 121 -13.46 1.43 15.91
N LEU A 122 -12.48 0.85 15.22
CA LEU A 122 -12.67 -0.18 14.20
C LEU A 122 -12.41 -1.60 14.71
N ALA A 123 -12.30 -1.80 16.04
CA ALA A 123 -12.06 -3.14 16.60
C ALA A 123 -13.06 -4.18 16.10
N GLY A 124 -12.54 -5.34 15.67
CA GLY A 124 -13.33 -6.43 15.09
C GLY A 124 -13.70 -6.25 13.60
N LYS A 125 -13.49 -5.09 13.03
CA LYS A 125 -13.65 -4.88 11.57
C LYS A 125 -12.46 -5.46 10.82
N PRO A 126 -12.63 -5.84 9.53
CA PRO A 126 -11.50 -6.23 8.69
C PRO A 126 -10.43 -5.13 8.63
N ASP A 127 -9.17 -5.52 8.85
CA ASP A 127 -8.03 -4.65 8.63
C ASP A 127 -7.83 -4.49 7.10
N PRO A 128 -7.82 -3.27 6.57
CA PRO A 128 -7.75 -3.06 5.12
C PRO A 128 -6.36 -3.28 4.53
N HIS A 129 -5.26 -3.28 5.32
CA HIS A 129 -3.88 -3.22 4.83
C HIS A 129 -3.34 -4.55 4.31
N ALA A 130 -4.19 -5.36 3.66
CA ALA A 130 -3.84 -6.72 3.23
C ALA A 130 -2.73 -6.77 2.17
N TRP A 131 -2.50 -5.68 1.44
CA TRP A 131 -1.37 -5.58 0.50
C TRP A 131 0.00 -5.64 1.20
N MET A 132 0.08 -5.43 2.52
CA MET A 132 1.33 -5.60 3.27
C MET A 132 1.78 -7.06 3.37
N SER A 133 0.96 -8.00 2.94
CA SER A 133 1.28 -9.41 2.75
C SER A 133 1.53 -9.72 1.27
N PRO A 134 2.73 -10.16 0.86
CA PRO A 134 2.97 -10.64 -0.51
C PRO A 134 2.09 -11.83 -0.91
N ARG A 135 1.59 -12.60 0.08
CA ARG A 135 0.68 -13.73 -0.15
C ARG A 135 -0.71 -13.23 -0.50
N GLN A 136 -1.25 -12.27 0.26
CA GLN A 136 -2.54 -11.66 -0.05
C GLN A 136 -2.47 -10.86 -1.36
N ALA A 137 -1.33 -10.24 -1.67
CA ALA A 137 -1.13 -9.53 -2.93
C ALA A 137 -1.39 -10.38 -4.18
N GLN A 138 -1.23 -11.69 -4.10
CA GLN A 138 -1.58 -12.59 -5.21
C GLN A 138 -3.10 -12.61 -5.49
N VAL A 139 -3.94 -12.38 -4.47
CA VAL A 139 -5.39 -12.23 -4.64
C VAL A 139 -5.69 -10.94 -5.39
N TYR A 140 -5.04 -9.82 -5.02
CA TYR A 140 -5.15 -8.58 -5.76
C TYR A 140 -4.78 -8.77 -7.24
N VAL A 141 -3.64 -9.37 -7.51
CA VAL A 141 -3.15 -9.62 -8.88
C VAL A 141 -4.14 -10.46 -9.69
N LYS A 142 -4.73 -11.50 -9.08
CA LYS A 142 -5.78 -12.30 -9.71
C LYS A 142 -7.01 -11.45 -10.06
N ASN A 143 -7.50 -10.66 -9.12
CA ASN A 143 -8.71 -9.85 -9.32
C ASN A 143 -8.47 -8.74 -10.36
N ILE A 144 -7.31 -8.09 -10.33
CA ILE A 144 -6.89 -7.11 -11.35
C ILE A 144 -6.86 -7.76 -12.74
N ARG A 145 -6.23 -8.94 -12.87
CA ARG A 145 -6.20 -9.69 -14.13
C ARG A 145 -7.59 -9.97 -14.66
N ASP A 146 -8.48 -10.46 -13.79
CA ASP A 146 -9.84 -10.85 -14.20
C ASP A 146 -10.65 -9.62 -14.63
N ALA A 147 -10.48 -8.49 -13.95
CA ALA A 147 -11.08 -7.22 -14.33
C ALA A 147 -10.55 -6.71 -15.70
N PHE A 148 -9.26 -6.85 -15.96
CA PHE A 148 -8.66 -6.44 -17.23
C PHE A 148 -9.11 -7.34 -18.39
N ILE A 149 -9.25 -8.64 -18.15
CA ILE A 149 -9.79 -9.57 -19.16
C ILE A 149 -11.24 -9.21 -19.49
N ALA A 150 -12.03 -8.81 -18.50
CA ALA A 150 -13.41 -8.40 -18.72
C ALA A 150 -13.49 -7.07 -19.52
N LEU A 151 -12.58 -6.12 -19.24
CA LEU A 151 -12.51 -4.84 -19.95
C LEU A 151 -12.01 -4.99 -21.39
N ASP A 152 -10.99 -5.78 -21.60
CA ASP A 152 -10.28 -5.94 -22.87
C ASP A 152 -9.97 -7.43 -23.14
N PRO A 153 -10.98 -8.21 -23.57
CA PRO A 153 -10.84 -9.64 -23.85
C PRO A 153 -9.83 -9.98 -24.93
N ALA A 154 -9.59 -9.06 -25.87
CA ALA A 154 -8.64 -9.28 -26.97
C ALA A 154 -7.20 -9.48 -26.47
N ASN A 155 -6.84 -8.90 -25.33
CA ASN A 155 -5.53 -9.01 -24.69
C ASN A 155 -5.49 -9.99 -23.49
N ALA A 156 -6.49 -10.87 -23.33
CA ALA A 156 -6.61 -11.78 -22.19
C ALA A 156 -5.35 -12.62 -21.93
N SER A 157 -4.72 -13.19 -22.98
CA SER A 157 -3.49 -13.98 -22.87
C SER A 157 -2.29 -13.15 -22.34
N THR A 158 -2.22 -11.88 -22.70
CA THR A 158 -1.21 -10.94 -22.19
C THR A 158 -1.40 -10.73 -20.69
N TYR A 159 -2.62 -10.42 -20.24
CA TYR A 159 -2.92 -10.21 -18.82
C TYR A 159 -2.67 -11.47 -17.99
N GLN A 160 -3.04 -12.65 -18.50
CA GLN A 160 -2.76 -13.93 -17.84
C GLN A 160 -1.25 -14.15 -17.65
N SER A 161 -0.47 -13.95 -18.70
CA SER A 161 0.98 -14.14 -18.69
C SER A 161 1.67 -13.15 -17.74
N CYS A 162 1.26 -11.89 -17.75
CA CYS A 162 1.85 -10.85 -16.91
C CYS A 162 1.48 -11.03 -15.44
N ALA A 163 0.23 -11.37 -15.13
CA ALA A 163 -0.21 -11.72 -13.79
C ALA A 163 0.55 -12.94 -13.24
N ALA A 164 0.75 -13.98 -14.05
CA ALA A 164 1.50 -15.16 -13.64
C ALA A 164 2.96 -14.82 -13.32
N ARG A 165 3.63 -14.01 -14.16
CA ARG A 165 4.99 -13.53 -13.92
C ARG A 165 5.07 -12.70 -12.64
N TYR A 166 4.19 -11.73 -12.47
CA TYR A 166 4.19 -10.87 -11.29
C TYR A 166 3.87 -11.66 -10.00
N SER A 167 2.98 -12.64 -10.06
CA SER A 167 2.73 -13.56 -8.93
C SER A 167 3.96 -14.40 -8.58
N ALA A 168 4.76 -14.82 -9.58
CA ALA A 168 6.02 -15.51 -9.33
C ALA A 168 7.05 -14.57 -8.66
N ASP A 169 7.09 -13.30 -9.06
CA ASP A 169 7.92 -12.28 -8.41
C ASP A 169 7.52 -12.08 -6.94
N LEU A 170 6.21 -11.96 -6.66
CA LEU A 170 5.69 -11.84 -5.30
C LEU A 170 6.04 -13.05 -4.42
N LYS A 171 5.99 -14.27 -4.97
CA LYS A 171 6.43 -15.48 -4.24
C LYS A 171 7.93 -15.41 -3.89
N ARG A 172 8.77 -14.93 -4.82
CA ARG A 172 10.20 -14.73 -4.53
C ARG A 172 10.42 -13.67 -3.46
N VAL A 173 9.66 -12.58 -3.51
CA VAL A 173 9.70 -11.53 -2.48
C VAL A 173 9.28 -12.11 -1.11
N ASP A 174 8.17 -12.87 -1.02
CA ASP A 174 7.76 -13.52 0.24
C ASP A 174 8.90 -14.37 0.85
N GLN A 175 9.58 -15.17 0.02
CA GLN A 175 10.72 -15.98 0.47
C GLN A 175 11.89 -15.11 0.98
N GLN A 176 12.22 -14.03 0.26
CA GLN A 176 13.28 -13.09 0.65
C GLN A 176 12.95 -12.39 1.97
N LEU A 177 11.72 -11.92 2.14
CA LEU A 177 11.26 -11.29 3.37
C LEU A 177 11.31 -12.27 4.55
N ARG A 178 10.86 -13.50 4.35
CA ARG A 178 10.92 -14.55 5.37
C ARG A 178 12.35 -14.80 5.84
N GLN A 179 13.29 -14.95 4.91
CA GLN A 179 14.71 -15.15 5.22
C GLN A 179 15.28 -13.94 5.96
N ARG A 180 14.98 -12.73 5.52
CA ARG A 180 15.49 -11.50 6.13
C ARG A 180 14.98 -11.28 7.54
N LEU A 181 13.66 -11.42 7.73
CA LEU A 181 13.01 -11.13 9.00
C LEU A 181 13.17 -12.27 10.03
N SER A 182 13.49 -13.50 9.60
CA SER A 182 13.77 -14.60 10.51
C SER A 182 15.04 -14.37 11.36
N SER A 183 15.97 -13.54 10.89
CA SER A 183 17.21 -13.22 11.62
C SER A 183 17.03 -12.28 12.81
N ILE A 184 15.84 -11.64 12.94
CA ILE A 184 15.54 -10.74 14.06
C ILE A 184 15.44 -11.58 15.35
N PRO A 185 16.19 -11.22 16.42
CA PRO A 185 16.14 -11.93 17.69
C PRO A 185 14.72 -11.98 18.28
N ALA A 186 14.36 -13.11 18.92
CA ALA A 186 13.01 -13.32 19.44
C ALA A 186 12.53 -12.20 20.39
N ALA A 187 13.41 -11.68 21.23
CA ALA A 187 13.10 -10.58 22.14
C ALA A 187 12.77 -9.25 21.44
N GLN A 188 13.26 -9.07 20.20
CA GLN A 188 13.13 -7.84 19.42
C GLN A 188 12.07 -7.92 18.32
N ARG A 189 11.30 -9.02 18.26
CA ARG A 189 10.27 -9.26 17.23
C ARG A 189 8.99 -8.46 17.48
N LEU A 190 9.12 -7.17 17.79
CA LEU A 190 8.02 -6.24 17.97
C LEU A 190 8.23 -5.02 17.08
N LEU A 191 7.33 -4.83 16.11
CA LEU A 191 7.25 -3.62 15.30
C LEU A 191 6.52 -2.53 16.08
N VAL A 192 7.13 -1.35 16.15
CA VAL A 192 6.52 -0.16 16.73
C VAL A 192 6.43 0.88 15.63
N SER A 193 5.22 1.14 15.16
CA SER A 193 4.90 2.03 14.03
C SER A 193 4.01 3.21 14.44
N CYS A 194 3.71 4.08 13.52
CA CYS A 194 2.75 5.16 13.76
C CYS A 194 1.33 4.61 13.65
N GLU A 195 1.02 3.87 12.60
CA GLU A 195 -0.30 3.29 12.36
C GLU A 195 -0.31 1.77 12.50
N GLY A 196 -1.52 1.19 12.65
CA GLY A 196 -1.79 -0.25 12.69
C GLY A 196 -1.74 -0.94 11.33
N SER A 197 -1.02 -0.38 10.35
CA SER A 197 -0.98 -0.83 8.96
C SER A 197 -0.11 -2.07 8.68
N LEU A 198 0.65 -2.54 9.67
CA LEU A 198 1.65 -3.62 9.51
C LEU A 198 1.16 -5.00 10.00
N ALA A 199 -0.13 -5.15 10.28
CA ALA A 199 -0.68 -6.39 10.87
C ALA A 199 -0.40 -7.64 10.00
N TYR A 200 -0.56 -7.52 8.68
CA TYR A 200 -0.36 -8.65 7.76
C TYR A 200 1.11 -9.04 7.62
N ILE A 201 2.03 -8.07 7.53
CA ILE A 201 3.47 -8.38 7.52
C ILE A 201 3.92 -8.96 8.87
N ALA A 202 3.36 -8.46 9.98
CA ALA A 202 3.64 -9.01 11.30
C ALA A 202 3.18 -10.47 11.40
N ALA A 203 1.96 -10.78 10.98
CA ALA A 203 1.41 -12.13 10.99
C ALA A 203 2.19 -13.08 10.07
N ASP A 204 2.52 -12.67 8.84
CA ASP A 204 3.22 -13.50 7.86
C ASP A 204 4.64 -13.90 8.29
N TYR A 205 5.31 -13.04 9.06
CA TYR A 205 6.71 -13.22 9.42
C TYR A 205 6.95 -13.37 10.92
N ASN A 206 5.90 -13.71 11.69
CA ASN A 206 5.98 -13.97 13.13
C ASN A 206 6.59 -12.79 13.90
N LEU A 207 6.07 -11.58 13.67
CA LEU A 207 6.35 -10.37 14.42
C LEU A 207 5.12 -9.98 15.23
N GLU A 208 5.32 -9.29 16.32
CA GLU A 208 4.27 -8.55 17.03
C GLU A 208 4.18 -7.14 16.47
N GLN A 209 3.06 -6.46 16.66
CA GLN A 209 2.87 -5.06 16.30
C GLN A 209 2.34 -4.27 17.49
N THR A 210 2.80 -3.02 17.62
CA THR A 210 2.17 -1.96 18.42
C THR A 210 2.35 -0.63 17.68
N TYR A 211 1.44 0.31 17.89
CA TYR A 211 1.35 1.53 17.09
C TYR A 211 0.78 2.69 17.91
N LEU A 212 0.99 3.90 17.41
CA LEU A 212 0.42 5.11 18.02
C LEU A 212 -1.10 5.16 17.80
N TRP A 213 -1.53 4.90 16.55
CA TRP A 213 -2.93 4.92 16.13
C TRP A 213 -3.37 3.56 15.56
N PRO A 214 -4.58 3.09 15.84
CA PRO A 214 -5.08 1.83 15.27
C PRO A 214 -5.33 1.90 13.77
N SER A 215 -5.83 3.03 13.28
CA SER A 215 -6.03 3.39 11.87
C SER A 215 -6.47 4.87 11.81
N GLN A 216 -6.30 5.54 10.66
CA GLN A 216 -6.78 6.90 10.41
C GLN A 216 -6.25 7.90 11.44
N ALA A 217 -4.97 8.19 11.37
CA ALA A 217 -4.34 9.06 12.32
C ALA A 217 -4.22 10.47 11.81
N GLU A 218 -4.82 11.40 12.51
CA GLU A 218 -4.36 12.79 12.55
C GLU A 218 -4.59 13.44 13.92
N GLN A 219 -5.07 12.69 14.88
CA GLN A 219 -5.26 13.21 16.22
C GLN A 219 -3.97 13.08 17.04
N ARG A 220 -3.72 14.07 17.87
CA ARG A 220 -2.63 14.00 18.83
C ARG A 220 -2.82 12.79 19.74
N VAL A 221 -1.83 11.92 19.81
CA VAL A 221 -1.85 10.74 20.69
C VAL A 221 -1.84 11.21 22.14
N GLU A 222 -2.69 10.62 22.96
CA GLU A 222 -2.75 10.88 24.39
C GLU A 222 -1.38 10.62 25.05
N PRO A 223 -0.90 11.53 25.93
CA PRO A 223 0.41 11.38 26.58
C PRO A 223 0.58 10.06 27.32
N ALA A 224 -0.48 9.53 27.91
CA ALA A 224 -0.46 8.24 28.61
C ALA A 224 -0.15 7.08 27.62
N ARG A 225 -0.71 7.12 26.41
CA ARG A 225 -0.44 6.12 25.37
C ARG A 225 1.01 6.19 24.86
N LEU A 226 1.53 7.40 24.63
CA LEU A 226 2.95 7.59 24.26
C LEU A 226 3.88 7.02 25.34
N ALA A 227 3.58 7.29 26.62
CA ALA A 227 4.34 6.77 27.76
C ALA A 227 4.27 5.24 27.85
N ALA A 228 3.10 4.65 27.63
CA ALA A 228 2.90 3.20 27.65
C ALA A 228 3.70 2.51 26.53
N ILE A 229 3.68 3.07 25.30
CA ILE A 229 4.46 2.54 24.18
C ILE A 229 5.95 2.67 24.46
N ALA A 230 6.42 3.82 24.95
CA ALA A 230 7.82 4.02 25.31
C ALA A 230 8.29 3.06 26.41
N ALA A 231 7.43 2.76 27.40
CA ALA A 231 7.69 1.75 28.42
C ALA A 231 7.84 0.35 27.82
N LYS A 232 6.94 -0.06 26.91
CA LYS A 232 7.01 -1.35 26.21
C LYS A 232 8.28 -1.48 25.36
N VAL A 233 8.65 -0.39 24.64
CA VAL A 233 9.92 -0.33 23.87
C VAL A 233 11.13 -0.56 24.76
N ARG A 234 11.15 0.08 25.92
CA ARG A 234 12.25 -0.03 26.91
C ARG A 234 12.31 -1.42 27.53
N GLU A 235 11.17 -1.96 27.97
CA GLU A 235 11.04 -3.31 28.54
C GLU A 235 11.58 -4.36 27.58
N ARG A 236 11.21 -4.30 26.30
CA ARG A 236 11.64 -5.21 25.24
C ARG A 236 13.05 -4.87 24.72
N ARG A 237 13.67 -3.81 25.22
CA ARG A 237 14.99 -3.31 24.73
C ARG A 237 15.05 -3.19 23.23
N LEU A 238 13.99 -2.65 22.61
CA LEU A 238 13.94 -2.51 21.16
C LEU A 238 14.95 -1.46 20.71
N PRO A 239 15.80 -1.75 19.71
CA PRO A 239 16.81 -0.80 19.24
C PRO A 239 16.18 0.36 18.45
N ALA A 240 15.00 0.16 17.84
CA ALA A 240 14.38 1.15 16.98
C ALA A 240 12.84 1.08 16.96
N VAL A 241 12.25 2.23 16.62
CA VAL A 241 10.84 2.41 16.27
C VAL A 241 10.73 3.06 14.89
N PHE A 242 9.62 2.89 14.19
CA PHE A 242 9.43 3.30 12.80
C PHE A 242 8.18 4.18 12.65
N CYS A 243 8.04 4.88 11.54
CA CYS A 243 6.81 5.58 11.17
C CYS A 243 6.60 5.51 9.66
N GLU A 244 5.37 5.55 9.22
CA GLU A 244 4.99 5.49 7.81
C GLU A 244 5.18 6.84 7.13
N SER A 245 5.39 6.82 5.81
CA SER A 245 5.75 8.00 5.01
C SER A 245 4.65 9.07 4.91
N THR A 246 3.41 8.69 5.18
CA THR A 246 2.24 9.56 5.10
C THR A 246 1.94 10.31 6.40
N PHE A 247 2.68 10.05 7.47
CA PHE A 247 2.46 10.64 8.81
C PHE A 247 3.56 11.61 9.25
N ASP A 248 3.20 12.51 10.17
CA ASP A 248 4.17 13.30 10.95
C ASP A 248 4.89 12.38 11.94
N HIS A 249 6.21 12.37 11.89
CA HIS A 249 7.05 11.51 12.70
C HIS A 249 7.35 12.07 14.11
N SER A 250 6.87 13.26 14.46
CA SER A 250 7.24 13.97 15.70
C SER A 250 6.95 13.16 16.96
N GLN A 251 5.74 12.59 17.06
CA GLN A 251 5.33 11.79 18.21
C GLN A 251 6.09 10.46 18.31
N GLN A 252 6.38 9.82 17.18
CA GLN A 252 7.19 8.60 17.17
C GLN A 252 8.66 8.86 17.53
N ARG A 253 9.21 10.01 17.10
CA ARG A 253 10.54 10.46 17.54
C ARG A 253 10.56 10.76 19.04
N GLN A 254 9.46 11.26 19.60
CA GLN A 254 9.31 11.43 21.05
C GLN A 254 9.32 10.07 21.78
N VAL A 255 8.61 9.06 21.26
CA VAL A 255 8.68 7.69 21.79
C VAL A 255 10.10 7.16 21.75
N ALA A 256 10.80 7.30 20.62
CA ALA A 256 12.20 6.91 20.49
C ALA A 256 13.08 7.56 21.57
N LYS A 257 13.03 8.89 21.70
CA LYS A 257 13.79 9.65 22.69
C LYS A 257 13.49 9.21 24.12
N THR A 258 12.20 9.03 24.46
CA THR A 258 11.76 8.69 25.82
C THR A 258 12.14 7.26 26.20
N SER A 259 12.13 6.33 25.21
CA SER A 259 12.45 4.92 25.47
C SER A 259 13.94 4.59 25.40
N GLY A 260 14.78 5.47 24.84
CA GLY A 260 16.18 5.21 24.55
C GLY A 260 16.41 4.46 23.25
N ALA A 261 15.37 4.16 22.48
CA ALA A 261 15.50 3.60 21.14
C ALA A 261 15.84 4.71 20.11
N ARG A 262 16.33 4.31 18.93
CA ARG A 262 16.49 5.24 17.81
C ARG A 262 15.21 5.30 16.94
N PHE A 263 15.04 6.38 16.21
CA PHE A 263 14.11 6.40 15.08
C PHE A 263 14.75 5.60 13.95
N GLY A 264 14.19 4.43 13.65
CA GLY A 264 14.75 3.46 12.71
C GLY A 264 14.59 3.88 11.25
N GLY A 265 13.63 4.77 10.97
CA GLY A 265 13.38 5.30 9.64
C GLY A 265 11.92 5.24 9.19
N THR A 266 11.70 5.57 7.94
CA THR A 266 10.38 5.70 7.32
C THR A 266 10.01 4.43 6.56
N LEU A 267 8.88 3.82 6.93
CA LEU A 267 8.24 2.74 6.19
C LEU A 267 7.28 3.30 5.13
N TYR A 268 7.06 2.55 4.08
CA TYR A 268 6.03 2.83 3.10
C TYR A 268 4.90 1.80 3.27
N THR A 269 3.66 2.26 3.39
CA THR A 269 2.47 1.42 3.52
C THR A 269 1.40 1.85 2.52
N ASP A 270 0.75 2.97 2.74
CA ASP A 270 -0.40 3.47 2.00
C ASP A 270 -0.02 4.19 0.71
N SER A 271 1.26 4.54 0.59
CA SER A 271 1.79 5.24 -0.57
C SER A 271 3.14 4.69 -0.98
N LEU A 272 3.39 4.67 -2.29
CA LEU A 272 4.74 4.52 -2.83
C LEU A 272 5.50 5.83 -2.70
N SER A 273 6.82 5.78 -2.88
CA SER A 273 7.64 6.98 -3.09
C SER A 273 7.45 7.54 -4.50
N GLY A 274 8.00 8.73 -4.76
CA GLY A 274 8.27 9.16 -6.13
C GLY A 274 9.28 8.24 -6.82
N LEU A 275 9.47 8.41 -8.13
CA LEU A 275 10.32 7.55 -8.95
C LEU A 275 11.77 7.48 -8.48
N ASP A 276 12.30 8.59 -7.97
CA ASP A 276 13.68 8.70 -7.46
C ASP A 276 13.79 8.31 -5.98
N GLY A 277 12.70 7.84 -5.37
CA GLY A 277 12.66 7.49 -3.96
C GLY A 277 12.98 6.01 -3.70
N LEU A 278 12.83 5.59 -2.44
CA LEU A 278 13.25 4.27 -1.96
C LEU A 278 12.23 3.15 -2.23
N ALA A 279 11.00 3.50 -2.56
CA ALA A 279 9.90 2.55 -2.79
C ALA A 279 9.04 2.97 -3.99
N PRO A 280 9.61 3.10 -5.22
CA PRO A 280 8.88 3.57 -6.40
C PRO A 280 7.90 2.52 -6.97
N SER A 281 7.97 1.26 -6.54
CA SER A 281 7.05 0.19 -6.91
C SER A 281 6.62 -0.62 -5.69
N TYR A 282 5.53 -1.38 -5.81
CA TYR A 282 5.04 -2.21 -4.71
C TYR A 282 6.07 -3.27 -4.26
N ILE A 283 6.79 -3.90 -5.18
CA ILE A 283 7.84 -4.87 -4.82
C ILE A 283 8.98 -4.18 -4.06
N GLU A 284 9.36 -2.97 -4.47
CA GLU A 284 10.41 -2.22 -3.79
C GLU A 284 9.96 -1.68 -2.43
N LEU A 285 8.67 -1.32 -2.28
CA LEU A 285 8.06 -1.03 -0.98
C LEU A 285 8.27 -2.19 0.00
N LEU A 286 7.89 -3.40 -0.40
CA LEU A 286 8.04 -4.59 0.45
C LEU A 286 9.50 -4.86 0.82
N ARG A 287 10.42 -4.75 -0.14
CA ARG A 287 11.86 -4.94 0.07
C ARG A 287 12.45 -3.88 0.98
N HIS A 288 12.16 -2.61 0.71
CA HIS A 288 12.61 -1.49 1.53
C HIS A 288 12.17 -1.65 2.98
N ASN A 289 10.90 -1.94 3.21
CA ASN A 289 10.36 -2.13 4.55
C ASN A 289 11.04 -3.28 5.28
N ALA A 290 11.21 -4.43 4.64
CA ALA A 290 11.88 -5.58 5.24
C ALA A 290 13.34 -5.29 5.60
N ASP A 291 14.07 -4.60 4.72
CA ASP A 291 15.45 -4.21 4.96
C ASP A 291 15.56 -3.19 6.10
N LEU A 292 14.64 -2.23 6.15
CA LEU A 292 14.61 -1.22 7.20
C LEU A 292 14.26 -1.84 8.56
N ILE A 293 13.25 -2.69 8.63
CA ILE A 293 12.85 -3.42 9.83
C ILE A 293 14.01 -4.28 10.35
N LYS A 294 14.63 -5.06 9.46
CA LYS A 294 15.78 -5.90 9.84
C LYS A 294 16.93 -5.07 10.42
N ARG A 295 17.35 -4.01 9.72
CA ARG A 295 18.43 -3.12 10.21
C ARG A 295 18.05 -2.39 11.49
N GLY A 296 16.77 -2.12 11.66
CA GLY A 296 16.24 -1.44 12.82
C GLY A 296 16.20 -2.30 14.07
N LEU A 297 15.88 -3.57 13.94
CA LEU A 297 15.63 -4.49 15.04
C LEU A 297 16.80 -5.48 15.30
N ASN A 298 17.86 -5.45 14.52
CA ASN A 298 19.14 -6.11 14.80
C ASN A 298 20.12 -5.07 15.35
#